data_fb06f24370fb0305e2038edd8f3948d7
#
_entry.id   fb06f24370fb0305e2038edd8f3948d7
#
_cell.length_a   1.000
_cell.length_b   1.000
_cell.length_c   1.000
_cell.angle_alpha   90.00
_cell.angle_beta   90.00
_cell.angle_gamma   90.00
#
_symmetry.space_group_name_H-M   'P 1'
#
loop_
_entity.id
_entity.type
_entity.pdbx_description
1 polymer ?
#
loop_
_entity_poly.entity_id
_entity_poly.type
_entity_poly.pdbx_seq_one_letter_code
_entity_poly.pdbx_strand_id
1 'polypeptide(L)'
;ICTSGTATLNYSPAISEAYYSKIPMIVITSDRPMYFRETGANQTLNQTNLYQNNINWFYDIPLQTEPNIISNIAFKAINFSNNSPKGPVHINWQFNEPFTDGNIEKIKQIQSNEKIIISEINNEKLSYFIEISNNKRGIILVGDHNENLDEISELSRNLNWPIIADPLSNLRDSKYYKNNTIIDTGDFLFRSSKPEIIP
;
A
#
# COMPACT_ATOMS: atom_id res chain seq x y z
N ILE A 1 4.54 -16.36 -1.15
CA ILE A 1 4.46 -17.46 -0.18
C ILE A 1 5.81 -18.15 -0.10
N CYS A 2 6.32 -18.45 1.11
CA CYS A 2 7.53 -19.27 1.29
C CYS A 2 7.44 -20.18 2.52
N THR A 3 8.39 -21.11 2.59
CA THR A 3 8.63 -21.97 3.76
C THR A 3 9.19 -21.18 4.94
N SER A 4 9.28 -21.82 6.11
CA SER A 4 9.83 -21.23 7.34
C SER A 4 11.35 -21.04 7.30
N GLY A 5 11.87 -20.33 8.29
CA GLY A 5 13.30 -20.10 8.51
C GLY A 5 13.89 -19.00 7.62
N THR A 6 15.17 -19.09 7.29
CA THR A 6 15.90 -18.04 6.57
C THR A 6 15.39 -17.74 5.16
N ALA A 7 14.57 -18.61 4.58
CA ALA A 7 13.87 -18.33 3.31
C ALA A 7 13.04 -17.04 3.37
N THR A 8 12.45 -16.75 4.52
CA THR A 8 11.65 -15.54 4.74
C THR A 8 12.49 -14.27 4.60
N LEU A 9 13.75 -14.27 5.03
CA LEU A 9 14.63 -13.10 4.96
C LEU A 9 14.91 -12.65 3.52
N ASN A 10 14.86 -13.57 2.56
CA ASN A 10 15.10 -13.24 1.15
C ASN A 10 14.00 -12.31 0.55
N TYR A 11 12.87 -12.18 1.22
CA TYR A 11 11.79 -11.28 0.78
C TYR A 11 11.98 -9.85 1.23
N SER A 12 12.86 -9.58 2.20
CA SER A 12 13.04 -8.26 2.80
C SER A 12 13.30 -7.15 1.78
N PRO A 13 14.16 -7.29 0.76
CA PRO A 13 14.36 -6.25 -0.24
C PRO A 13 13.09 -5.95 -1.02
N ALA A 14 12.37 -6.98 -1.49
CA ALA A 14 11.15 -6.81 -2.27
C ALA A 14 10.01 -6.20 -1.43
N ILE A 15 9.90 -6.58 -0.16
CA ILE A 15 8.91 -6.03 0.77
C ILE A 15 9.21 -4.55 1.04
N SER A 16 10.46 -4.20 1.27
CA SER A 16 10.87 -2.82 1.49
C SER A 16 10.56 -1.95 0.27
N GLU A 17 10.89 -2.44 -0.92
CA GLU A 17 10.59 -1.74 -2.17
C GLU A 17 9.08 -1.54 -2.35
N ALA A 18 8.27 -2.57 -2.12
CA ALA A 18 6.82 -2.49 -2.18
C ALA A 18 6.24 -1.49 -1.15
N TYR A 19 6.83 -1.40 0.04
CA TYR A 19 6.41 -0.48 1.08
C TYR A 19 6.63 0.98 0.67
N TYR A 20 7.84 1.31 0.23
CA TYR A 20 8.18 2.68 -0.18
C TYR A 20 7.49 3.08 -1.48
N SER A 21 7.28 2.13 -2.39
CA SER A 21 6.56 2.34 -3.65
C SER A 21 5.02 2.24 -3.50
N LYS A 22 4.49 2.02 -2.30
CA LYS A 22 3.05 1.89 -2.00
C LYS A 22 2.36 0.82 -2.86
N ILE A 23 3.06 -0.29 -3.12
CA ILE A 23 2.55 -1.41 -3.90
C ILE A 23 1.86 -2.40 -2.96
N PRO A 24 0.57 -2.72 -3.18
CA PRO A 24 -0.11 -3.75 -2.43
C PRO A 24 0.57 -5.10 -2.58
N MET A 25 0.91 -5.73 -1.47
CA MET A 25 1.53 -7.05 -1.46
C MET A 25 1.06 -7.85 -0.25
N ILE A 26 0.69 -9.11 -0.44
CA ILE A 26 0.38 -10.03 0.65
C ILE A 26 1.49 -11.07 0.73
N VAL A 27 2.26 -11.02 1.81
CA VAL A 27 3.35 -11.94 2.12
C VAL A 27 2.82 -13.01 3.07
N ILE A 28 2.92 -14.28 2.68
CA ILE A 28 2.52 -15.41 3.52
C ILE A 28 3.77 -16.28 3.75
N THR A 29 4.15 -16.42 5.01
CA THR A 29 5.27 -17.26 5.43
C THR A 29 4.76 -18.42 6.27
N SER A 30 5.22 -19.64 5.99
CA SER A 30 4.99 -20.76 6.89
C SER A 30 5.90 -20.60 8.12
N ASP A 31 5.46 -21.09 9.27
CA ASP A 31 6.27 -21.11 10.49
C ASP A 31 6.11 -22.43 11.24
N ARG A 32 7.06 -22.71 12.11
CA ARG A 32 6.93 -23.77 13.10
C ARG A 32 5.94 -23.35 14.19
N PRO A 33 5.29 -24.32 14.86
CA PRO A 33 4.46 -24.04 16.03
C PRO A 33 5.22 -23.24 17.08
N MET A 34 4.51 -22.42 17.83
CA MET A 34 5.08 -21.54 18.86
C MET A 34 5.99 -22.29 19.85
N TYR A 35 5.66 -23.53 20.21
CA TYR A 35 6.46 -24.33 21.14
C TYR A 35 7.82 -24.81 20.59
N PHE A 36 8.06 -24.66 19.29
CA PHE A 36 9.38 -24.91 18.70
C PHE A 36 10.22 -23.64 18.57
N ARG A 37 9.66 -22.47 18.79
CA ARG A 37 10.41 -21.22 18.73
C ARG A 37 11.44 -21.18 19.88
N GLU A 38 12.65 -20.70 19.59
CA GLU A 38 13.75 -20.55 20.54
C GLU A 38 14.29 -21.88 21.13
N THR A 39 13.90 -23.03 20.58
CA THR A 39 14.38 -24.35 21.03
C THR A 39 15.57 -24.89 20.25
N GLY A 40 16.03 -24.17 19.22
CA GLY A 40 17.04 -24.66 18.28
C GLY A 40 16.51 -25.67 17.26
N ALA A 41 15.17 -25.77 17.10
CA ALA A 41 14.55 -26.62 16.09
C ALA A 41 15.01 -26.24 14.68
N ASN A 42 15.14 -27.25 13.80
CA ASN A 42 15.57 -27.04 12.43
C ASN A 42 14.65 -26.08 11.66
N GLN A 43 15.25 -25.21 10.84
CA GLN A 43 14.56 -24.30 9.95
C GLN A 43 13.60 -23.35 10.71
N THR A 44 13.99 -22.96 11.94
CA THR A 44 13.23 -22.08 12.80
C THR A 44 13.97 -20.75 12.96
N LEU A 45 13.22 -19.68 12.81
CA LEU A 45 13.65 -18.29 12.99
C LEU A 45 12.53 -17.57 13.75
N ASN A 46 12.83 -16.51 14.47
CA ASN A 46 11.79 -15.63 14.98
C ASN A 46 11.20 -14.83 13.82
N GLN A 47 10.05 -15.27 13.33
CA GLN A 47 9.33 -14.66 12.21
C GLN A 47 8.28 -13.64 12.66
N THR A 48 8.09 -13.50 13.97
CA THR A 48 7.12 -12.55 14.53
C THR A 48 7.57 -11.11 14.23
N ASN A 49 6.73 -10.37 13.53
CA ASN A 49 7.03 -8.99 13.11
C ASN A 49 8.35 -8.84 12.33
N LEU A 50 8.76 -9.86 11.58
CA LEU A 50 10.05 -9.89 10.88
C LEU A 50 10.29 -8.67 9.97
N TYR A 51 9.24 -8.10 9.39
CA TYR A 51 9.31 -6.96 8.45
C TYR A 51 8.71 -5.68 9.03
N GLN A 52 8.55 -5.57 10.34
CA GLN A 52 7.71 -4.60 11.08
C GLN A 52 7.76 -3.15 10.58
N ASN A 53 8.91 -2.66 10.13
CA ASN A 53 9.07 -1.27 9.68
C ASN A 53 8.70 -1.05 8.20
N ASN A 54 8.44 -2.13 7.47
CA ASN A 54 8.21 -2.11 6.04
C ASN A 54 6.91 -2.83 5.66
N ILE A 55 5.95 -2.90 6.57
CA ILE A 55 4.62 -3.48 6.33
C ILE A 55 3.54 -2.66 7.00
N ASN A 56 2.34 -2.66 6.39
CA ASN A 56 1.17 -1.98 6.94
C ASN A 56 0.47 -2.77 8.04
N TRP A 57 0.60 -4.09 8.02
CA TRP A 57 -0.08 -4.96 8.99
C TRP A 57 0.60 -6.33 9.07
N PHE A 58 0.53 -6.93 10.27
CA PHE A 58 1.06 -8.25 10.57
C PHE A 58 0.04 -9.09 11.32
N TYR A 59 0.01 -10.39 11.03
CA TYR A 59 -0.74 -11.36 11.82
C TYR A 59 -0.01 -12.71 11.89
N ASP A 60 0.08 -13.28 13.09
CA ASP A 60 0.62 -14.62 13.33
C ASP A 60 -0.56 -15.57 13.52
N ILE A 61 -0.82 -16.46 12.55
CA ILE A 61 -1.92 -17.43 12.59
C ILE A 61 -1.48 -18.65 13.40
N PRO A 62 -2.10 -18.89 14.57
CA PRO A 62 -1.79 -20.06 15.37
C PRO A 62 -2.29 -21.37 14.71
N LEU A 63 -1.78 -22.50 15.25
CA LEU A 63 -2.31 -23.82 14.89
C LEU A 63 -3.81 -23.90 15.16
N GLN A 64 -4.51 -24.72 14.36
CA GLN A 64 -5.94 -25.04 14.57
C GLN A 64 -6.86 -23.81 14.56
N THR A 65 -6.51 -22.78 13.76
CA THR A 65 -7.37 -21.61 13.58
C THR A 65 -8.59 -21.97 12.74
N GLU A 66 -9.75 -21.61 13.22
CA GLU A 66 -11.04 -21.87 12.58
C GLU A 66 -11.14 -21.19 11.19
N PRO A 67 -11.79 -21.83 10.19
CA PRO A 67 -11.88 -21.30 8.82
C PRO A 67 -12.49 -19.91 8.71
N ASN A 68 -13.48 -19.57 9.55
CA ASN A 68 -14.10 -18.24 9.58
C ASN A 68 -13.11 -17.16 10.06
N ILE A 69 -12.23 -17.50 11.01
CA ILE A 69 -11.18 -16.60 11.50
C ILE A 69 -10.15 -16.37 10.38
N ILE A 70 -9.75 -17.44 9.67
CA ILE A 70 -8.83 -17.34 8.52
C ILE A 70 -9.41 -16.41 7.44
N SER A 71 -10.70 -16.53 7.17
CA SER A 71 -11.40 -15.66 6.20
C SER A 71 -11.36 -14.20 6.61
N ASN A 72 -11.57 -13.89 7.88
CA ASN A 72 -11.48 -12.54 8.41
C ASN A 72 -10.03 -11.99 8.35
N ILE A 73 -9.03 -12.84 8.61
CA ILE A 73 -7.62 -12.48 8.48
C ILE A 73 -7.29 -12.14 7.01
N ALA A 74 -7.73 -12.98 6.06
CA ALA A 74 -7.54 -12.76 4.64
C ALA A 74 -8.19 -11.43 4.19
N PHE A 75 -9.42 -11.16 4.64
CA PHE A 75 -10.10 -9.90 4.35
C PHE A 75 -9.34 -8.69 4.91
N LYS A 76 -8.89 -8.75 6.17
CA LYS A 76 -8.07 -7.70 6.77
C LYS A 76 -6.76 -7.49 6.00
N ALA A 77 -6.09 -8.57 5.59
CA ALA A 77 -4.87 -8.48 4.81
C ALA A 77 -5.09 -7.73 3.48
N ILE A 78 -6.18 -8.04 2.77
CA ILE A 78 -6.55 -7.35 1.54
C ILE A 78 -6.81 -5.86 1.81
N ASN A 79 -7.56 -5.54 2.85
CA ASN A 79 -7.90 -4.17 3.19
C ASN A 79 -6.66 -3.35 3.58
N PHE A 80 -5.83 -3.86 4.50
CA PHE A 80 -4.63 -3.15 4.93
C PHE A 80 -3.58 -3.03 3.83
N SER A 81 -3.57 -3.95 2.86
CA SER A 81 -2.69 -3.84 1.70
C SER A 81 -3.17 -2.78 0.69
N ASN A 82 -4.48 -2.65 0.49
CA ASN A 82 -5.05 -1.80 -0.56
C ASN A 82 -5.50 -0.41 -0.07
N ASN A 83 -5.71 -0.21 1.25
CA ASN A 83 -6.07 1.10 1.78
C ASN A 83 -4.86 2.05 1.77
N SER A 84 -5.14 3.35 1.61
CA SER A 84 -4.09 4.37 1.60
C SER A 84 -3.50 4.59 3.00
N PRO A 85 -2.16 4.62 3.14
CA PRO A 85 -1.17 4.32 2.11
C PRO A 85 -1.13 2.82 1.77
N LYS A 86 -1.22 2.48 0.49
CA LYS A 86 -1.10 1.08 0.02
C LYS A 86 0.27 0.52 0.40
N GLY A 87 0.36 -0.79 0.58
CA GLY A 87 1.64 -1.40 0.92
C GLY A 87 1.56 -2.87 1.28
N PRO A 88 2.69 -3.49 1.62
CA PRO A 88 2.74 -4.90 1.97
C PRO A 88 2.15 -5.18 3.34
N VAL A 89 1.61 -6.38 3.48
CA VAL A 89 1.16 -6.99 4.74
C VAL A 89 1.80 -8.36 4.90
N HIS A 90 1.99 -8.81 6.12
CA HIS A 90 2.61 -10.10 6.41
C HIS A 90 1.69 -10.99 7.25
N ILE A 91 1.42 -12.19 6.76
CA ILE A 91 0.76 -13.27 7.47
C ILE A 91 1.81 -14.36 7.73
N ASN A 92 2.08 -14.61 8.99
CA ASN A 92 2.91 -15.73 9.42
C ASN A 92 1.99 -16.88 9.87
N TRP A 93 2.12 -18.07 9.29
CA TRP A 93 1.17 -19.15 9.51
C TRP A 93 1.87 -20.38 10.06
N GLN A 94 1.46 -20.81 11.25
CA GLN A 94 2.03 -21.97 11.92
C GLN A 94 1.47 -23.28 11.36
N PHE A 95 2.36 -24.22 11.10
CA PHE A 95 2.02 -25.58 10.65
C PHE A 95 2.74 -26.63 11.50
N ASN A 96 2.05 -27.73 11.76
CA ASN A 96 2.60 -28.90 12.45
C ASN A 96 2.57 -30.13 11.53
N GLU A 97 3.45 -31.08 11.79
CA GLU A 97 3.44 -32.38 11.11
C GLU A 97 2.32 -33.29 11.69
N PRO A 98 1.68 -34.15 10.85
CA PRO A 98 1.87 -34.26 9.40
C PRO A 98 1.24 -33.07 8.66
N PHE A 99 1.88 -32.59 7.59
CA PHE A 99 1.39 -31.40 6.84
C PHE A 99 0.14 -31.68 6.01
N THR A 100 -0.19 -32.94 5.75
CA THR A 100 -1.43 -33.34 5.11
C THR A 100 -1.96 -34.64 5.73
N ASP A 101 -3.26 -34.72 5.92
CA ASP A 101 -3.97 -35.93 6.31
C ASP A 101 -4.51 -36.72 5.09
N GLY A 102 -4.21 -36.27 3.89
CA GLY A 102 -4.69 -36.87 2.63
C GLY A 102 -6.09 -36.44 2.21
N ASN A 103 -6.83 -35.73 3.03
CA ASN A 103 -8.16 -35.23 2.74
C ASN A 103 -8.10 -33.73 2.37
N ILE A 104 -8.21 -33.43 1.08
CA ILE A 104 -8.40 -32.06 0.62
C ILE A 104 -9.91 -31.81 0.55
N GLU A 105 -10.48 -31.21 1.56
CA GLU A 105 -11.85 -30.73 1.50
C GLU A 105 -11.91 -29.54 0.50
N LYS A 106 -12.93 -29.54 -0.35
CA LYS A 106 -13.21 -28.40 -1.20
C LYS A 106 -13.59 -27.22 -0.33
N ILE A 107 -12.75 -26.21 -0.28
CA ILE A 107 -13.03 -24.96 0.42
C ILE A 107 -14.30 -24.36 -0.18
N LYS A 108 -15.36 -24.25 0.60
CA LYS A 108 -16.55 -23.49 0.23
C LYS A 108 -16.16 -22.01 0.17
N GLN A 109 -16.55 -21.35 -0.91
CA GLN A 109 -16.32 -19.91 -1.02
C GLN A 109 -17.03 -19.20 0.14
N ILE A 110 -16.26 -18.61 1.04
CA ILE A 110 -16.79 -17.85 2.16
C ILE A 110 -16.99 -16.42 1.66
N GLN A 111 -18.23 -15.95 1.63
CA GLN A 111 -18.51 -14.55 1.33
C GLN A 111 -18.21 -13.72 2.58
N SER A 112 -17.32 -12.77 2.47
CA SER A 112 -17.13 -11.76 3.50
C SER A 112 -18.26 -10.74 3.41
N ASN A 113 -18.95 -10.51 4.52
CA ASN A 113 -20.00 -9.48 4.62
C ASN A 113 -19.43 -8.10 4.98
N GLU A 114 -18.14 -7.99 5.19
CA GLU A 114 -17.51 -6.71 5.50
C GLU A 114 -17.33 -5.88 4.23
N LYS A 115 -17.88 -4.68 4.23
CA LYS A 115 -17.71 -3.72 3.14
C LYS A 115 -16.34 -3.07 3.23
N ILE A 116 -15.68 -2.91 2.09
CA ILE A 116 -14.50 -2.03 1.98
C ILE A 116 -14.97 -0.63 2.36
N ILE A 117 -14.38 -0.08 3.41
CA ILE A 117 -14.67 1.31 3.82
C ILE A 117 -13.95 2.21 2.82
N ILE A 118 -14.70 2.75 1.89
CA ILE A 118 -14.23 3.87 1.07
C ILE A 118 -14.38 5.12 1.94
N SER A 119 -13.30 5.86 2.15
CA SER A 119 -13.35 7.11 2.89
C SER A 119 -14.31 8.07 2.18
N GLU A 120 -15.37 8.48 2.87
CA GLU A 120 -16.28 9.49 2.34
C GLU A 120 -15.59 10.84 2.20
N ILE A 121 -15.91 11.55 1.13
CA ILE A 121 -15.41 12.90 0.91
C ILE A 121 -15.99 13.80 2.01
N ASN A 122 -15.10 14.47 2.76
CA ASN A 122 -15.52 15.47 3.73
C ASN A 122 -15.98 16.75 2.99
N ASN A 123 -17.28 16.94 2.90
CA ASN A 123 -17.88 18.07 2.18
C ASN A 123 -17.49 19.44 2.74
N GLU A 124 -17.22 19.56 4.03
CA GLU A 124 -16.75 20.82 4.65
C GLU A 124 -15.34 21.17 4.16
N LYS A 125 -14.44 20.20 4.13
CA LYS A 125 -13.08 20.39 3.60
C LYS A 125 -13.11 20.71 2.11
N LEU A 126 -14.00 20.09 1.35
CA LEU A 126 -14.15 20.37 -0.07
C LEU A 126 -14.66 21.81 -0.29
N SER A 127 -15.68 22.23 0.45
CA SER A 127 -16.21 23.60 0.40
C SER A 127 -15.15 24.64 0.76
N TYR A 128 -14.37 24.38 1.81
CA TYR A 128 -13.25 25.22 2.20
C TYR A 128 -12.18 25.29 1.12
N PHE A 129 -11.83 24.17 0.51
CA PHE A 129 -10.88 24.15 -0.62
C PHE A 129 -11.37 24.98 -1.80
N ILE A 130 -12.65 24.86 -2.18
CA ILE A 130 -13.26 25.65 -3.26
C ILE A 130 -13.19 27.14 -2.93
N GLU A 131 -13.50 27.53 -1.70
CA GLU A 131 -13.46 28.92 -1.25
C GLU A 131 -12.04 29.50 -1.34
N ILE A 132 -11.05 28.82 -0.79
CA ILE A 132 -9.68 29.31 -0.78
C ILE A 132 -8.99 29.30 -2.14
N SER A 133 -9.41 28.39 -3.05
CA SER A 133 -8.83 28.26 -4.40
C SER A 133 -9.45 29.22 -5.40
N ASN A 134 -10.67 29.71 -5.14
CA ASN A 134 -11.41 30.55 -6.07
C ASN A 134 -10.69 31.88 -6.28
N ASN A 135 -10.41 32.22 -7.54
CA ASN A 135 -9.69 33.43 -7.95
C ASN A 135 -8.28 33.60 -7.37
N LYS A 136 -7.67 32.53 -6.87
CA LYS A 136 -6.29 32.55 -6.35
C LYS A 136 -5.31 32.00 -7.40
N ARG A 137 -4.07 32.46 -7.29
CA ARG A 137 -2.95 31.86 -8.01
C ARG A 137 -2.42 30.68 -7.19
N GLY A 138 -2.21 29.54 -7.85
CA GLY A 138 -1.70 28.35 -7.18
C GLY A 138 -0.90 27.48 -8.11
N ILE A 139 -0.37 26.40 -7.56
CA ILE A 139 0.33 25.34 -8.29
C ILE A 139 -0.16 23.99 -7.76
N ILE A 140 -0.22 23.01 -8.65
CA ILE A 140 -0.52 21.62 -8.31
C ILE A 140 0.79 20.83 -8.31
N LEU A 141 1.15 20.26 -7.17
CA LEU A 141 2.33 19.39 -7.05
C LEU A 141 1.84 17.94 -7.14
N VAL A 142 2.35 17.17 -8.10
CA VAL A 142 2.00 15.76 -8.28
C VAL A 142 3.26 14.91 -8.16
N GLY A 143 3.34 14.11 -7.10
CA GLY A 143 4.40 13.14 -6.85
C GLY A 143 4.15 11.82 -7.57
N ASP A 144 4.65 10.71 -6.99
CA ASP A 144 4.38 9.36 -7.47
C ASP A 144 2.87 9.07 -7.39
N HIS A 145 2.23 9.05 -8.57
CA HIS A 145 0.78 8.92 -8.68
C HIS A 145 0.38 8.38 -10.05
N ASN A 146 -0.58 7.44 -10.09
CA ASN A 146 -1.07 6.79 -11.31
C ASN A 146 -2.59 6.70 -11.39
N GLU A 147 -3.30 7.30 -10.46
CA GLU A 147 -4.76 7.30 -10.42
C GLU A 147 -5.29 8.71 -10.69
N ASN A 148 -6.47 8.80 -11.30
CA ASN A 148 -7.19 10.07 -11.49
C ASN A 148 -6.37 11.17 -12.23
N LEU A 149 -5.52 10.78 -13.16
CA LEU A 149 -4.64 11.73 -13.87
C LEU A 149 -5.44 12.71 -14.76
N ASP A 150 -6.53 12.23 -15.35
CA ASP A 150 -7.39 13.06 -16.20
C ASP A 150 -8.16 14.10 -15.35
N GLU A 151 -8.59 13.73 -14.15
CA GLU A 151 -9.24 14.64 -13.19
C GLU A 151 -8.26 15.70 -12.67
N ILE A 152 -7.01 15.33 -12.38
CA ILE A 152 -5.95 16.27 -12.00
C ILE A 152 -5.69 17.26 -13.15
N SER A 153 -5.62 16.76 -14.36
CA SER A 153 -5.46 17.57 -15.56
C SER A 153 -6.65 18.54 -15.76
N GLU A 154 -7.86 18.08 -15.53
CA GLU A 154 -9.07 18.92 -15.59
C GLU A 154 -9.09 19.98 -14.47
N LEU A 155 -8.73 19.62 -13.25
CA LEU A 155 -8.61 20.55 -12.14
C LEU A 155 -7.61 21.67 -12.44
N SER A 156 -6.45 21.32 -13.00
CA SER A 156 -5.43 22.29 -13.43
C SER A 156 -6.00 23.31 -14.42
N ARG A 157 -6.77 22.85 -15.41
CA ARG A 157 -7.41 23.74 -16.39
C ARG A 157 -8.46 24.64 -15.76
N ASN A 158 -9.30 24.07 -14.91
CA ASN A 158 -10.40 24.81 -14.28
C ASN A 158 -9.89 25.91 -13.34
N LEU A 159 -8.81 25.63 -12.60
CA LEU A 159 -8.18 26.59 -11.70
C LEU A 159 -7.15 27.50 -12.43
N ASN A 160 -6.80 27.18 -13.65
CA ASN A 160 -5.67 27.81 -14.38
C ASN A 160 -4.36 27.75 -13.57
N TRP A 161 -4.12 26.63 -12.88
CA TRP A 161 -2.93 26.39 -12.09
C TRP A 161 -1.97 25.46 -12.83
N PRO A 162 -0.68 25.78 -12.94
CA PRO A 162 0.30 24.89 -13.53
C PRO A 162 0.50 23.64 -12.65
N ILE A 163 0.88 22.54 -13.30
CA ILE A 163 1.23 21.29 -12.63
C ILE A 163 2.75 21.18 -12.59
N ILE A 164 3.31 20.99 -11.39
CA ILE A 164 4.69 20.53 -11.24
C ILE A 164 4.63 19.02 -11.10
N ALA A 165 5.10 18.33 -12.14
CA ALA A 165 5.02 16.89 -12.29
C ALA A 165 6.35 16.23 -11.93
N ASP A 166 6.34 15.38 -10.88
CA ASP A 166 7.46 14.48 -10.59
C ASP A 166 7.65 13.48 -11.74
N PRO A 167 8.88 12.94 -11.98
CA PRO A 167 9.10 11.88 -12.98
C PRO A 167 8.18 10.67 -12.82
N LEU A 168 7.78 10.32 -11.61
CA LEU A 168 6.90 9.18 -11.29
C LEU A 168 5.41 9.54 -11.30
N SER A 169 5.06 10.79 -11.61
CA SER A 169 3.66 11.25 -11.58
C SER A 169 2.79 10.75 -12.73
N ASN A 170 3.39 10.16 -13.78
CA ASN A 170 2.74 9.79 -15.04
C ASN A 170 2.05 10.96 -15.81
N LEU A 171 2.17 12.19 -15.33
CA LEU A 171 1.65 13.39 -16.01
C LEU A 171 2.62 13.98 -17.04
N ARG A 172 3.83 13.43 -17.17
CA ARG A 172 4.80 13.84 -18.20
C ARG A 172 4.54 13.19 -19.56
N ASP A 173 3.34 12.59 -19.76
CA ASP A 173 2.90 12.09 -21.06
C ASP A 173 2.49 13.25 -21.98
N SER A 174 2.78 13.09 -23.28
CA SER A 174 2.46 14.08 -24.33
C SER A 174 0.99 14.49 -24.36
N LYS A 175 0.09 13.62 -23.98
CA LYS A 175 -1.36 13.89 -23.93
C LYS A 175 -1.70 15.02 -22.94
N TYR A 176 -0.96 15.13 -21.83
CA TYR A 176 -1.21 16.15 -20.81
C TYR A 176 -0.56 17.49 -21.13
N TYR A 177 0.62 17.48 -21.78
CA TYR A 177 1.29 18.71 -22.23
C TYR A 177 0.46 19.55 -23.21
N LYS A 178 -0.41 18.91 -24.00
CA LYS A 178 -1.23 19.63 -24.98
C LYS A 178 -2.26 20.56 -24.35
N ASN A 179 -2.72 20.25 -23.16
CA ASN A 179 -3.88 20.89 -22.54
C ASN A 179 -3.57 21.58 -21.21
N ASN A 180 -2.35 21.44 -20.69
CA ASN A 180 -1.96 21.97 -19.37
C ASN A 180 -0.59 22.58 -19.43
N THR A 181 -0.32 23.51 -18.50
CA THR A 181 1.05 23.96 -18.23
C THR A 181 1.70 22.95 -17.28
N ILE A 182 2.53 22.05 -17.83
CA ILE A 182 3.27 21.06 -17.06
C ILE A 182 4.71 21.51 -16.93
N ILE A 183 5.19 21.58 -15.69
CA ILE A 183 6.56 21.92 -15.32
C ILE A 183 7.25 20.63 -14.90
N ASP A 184 8.12 20.11 -15.73
CA ASP A 184 8.90 18.88 -15.49
C ASP A 184 10.26 19.14 -14.83
N THR A 185 10.67 20.39 -14.77
CA THR A 185 11.93 20.88 -14.18
C THR A 185 11.71 21.51 -12.81
N GLY A 186 10.61 21.18 -12.12
CA GLY A 186 10.22 21.81 -10.86
C GLY A 186 11.29 21.68 -9.77
N ASP A 187 11.98 20.55 -9.68
CA ASP A 187 13.07 20.34 -8.72
C ASP A 187 14.21 21.35 -8.95
N PHE A 188 14.59 21.57 -10.20
CA PHE A 188 15.62 22.56 -10.54
C PHE A 188 15.18 23.98 -10.18
N LEU A 189 13.92 24.33 -10.46
CA LEU A 189 13.38 25.64 -10.12
C LEU A 189 13.41 25.90 -8.61
N PHE A 190 12.98 24.93 -7.80
CA PHE A 190 12.98 25.09 -6.34
C PHE A 190 14.37 25.10 -5.70
N ARG A 191 15.36 24.47 -6.33
CA ARG A 191 16.76 24.52 -5.88
C ARG A 191 17.46 25.82 -6.27
N SER A 192 17.12 26.38 -7.42
CA SER A 192 17.78 27.57 -7.96
C SER A 192 17.16 28.89 -7.48
N SER A 193 15.86 28.91 -7.23
CA SER A 193 15.17 30.09 -6.73
C SER A 193 14.04 29.70 -5.79
N LYS A 194 14.02 30.23 -4.57
CA LYS A 194 12.88 30.04 -3.67
C LYS A 194 11.70 30.84 -4.21
N PRO A 195 10.54 30.23 -4.48
CA PRO A 195 9.36 30.98 -4.83
C PRO A 195 8.97 31.91 -3.71
N GLU A 196 8.65 33.16 -4.02
CA GLU A 196 8.00 34.04 -3.04
C GLU A 196 6.61 33.46 -2.73
N ILE A 197 6.45 32.93 -1.54
CA ILE A 197 5.12 32.54 -1.03
C ILE A 197 4.44 33.84 -0.63
N ILE A 198 3.53 34.31 -1.46
CA ILE A 198 2.65 35.43 -1.11
C ILE A 198 1.53 34.82 -0.24
N PRO A 199 1.42 35.23 1.03
CA PRO A 199 0.40 34.68 1.93
C PRO A 199 -1.01 35.02 1.49
#